data_16db5bbcafd54b7e8f857329d3640686
#
_entry.id   16db5bbcafd54b7e8f857329d3640686
#
_cell.length_a   1.000
_cell.length_b   1.000
_cell.length_c   1.000
_cell.angle_alpha   90.00
_cell.angle_beta   90.00
_cell.angle_gamma   90.00
#
_symmetry.space_group_name_H-M   'P 1'
#
loop_
_entity.id
_entity.type
_entity.pdbx_description
1 polymer ?
#
loop_
_entity_poly.entity_id
_entity_poly.type
_entity_poly.pdbx_seq_one_letter_code
_entity_poly.pdbx_strand_id
1 'polypeptide(L)'
;KLSKRFKIINSYENNSSSKVAAGIMHPLALKRGTISWRGKEFYNFSKDFYTSFDELNETNYFENHKLKRIFSSFEEQNNWIGKTADSNYEDLIAFNNLPIKKIKTPYGNGLLKKSHRLNVKDFLQLVKNKYRKNIINENFKSENLKIKGKIFNYQGISYQNVVLCQGVGANTNELFSYLPIIPNKGELLEIKSENLPKLILNSGVFSLPTGNNLFTLGATYNHLDRTYKNTLEAKEELMTKIGKIV
;
A
#
# COMPACT_ATOMS: atom_id res chain seq x y z
N LYS A 1 5.40 -19.68 -16.11
CA LYS A 1 6.68 -20.23 -15.60
C LYS A 1 7.83 -19.37 -16.13
N LEU A 2 8.53 -18.63 -15.26
CA LEU A 2 9.79 -17.99 -15.63
C LEU A 2 10.81 -19.11 -15.84
N SER A 3 11.12 -19.39 -17.11
CA SER A 3 12.23 -20.29 -17.48
C SER A 3 13.61 -19.64 -17.26
N LYS A 4 13.63 -18.39 -16.80
CA LYS A 4 14.85 -17.61 -16.61
C LYS A 4 15.50 -17.89 -15.25
N ARG A 5 16.82 -18.08 -15.25
CA ARG A 5 17.61 -18.14 -14.01
C ARG A 5 17.64 -16.75 -13.38
N PHE A 6 17.39 -16.66 -12.07
CA PHE A 6 17.45 -15.40 -11.34
C PHE A 6 17.96 -15.60 -9.92
N LYS A 7 18.45 -14.54 -9.31
CA LYS A 7 18.75 -14.43 -7.89
C LYS A 7 18.03 -13.22 -7.30
N ILE A 8 17.67 -13.31 -6.05
CA ILE A 8 17.07 -12.23 -5.27
C ILE A 8 18.05 -11.92 -4.14
N ILE A 9 18.55 -10.70 -4.08
CA ILE A 9 19.37 -10.21 -2.98
C ILE A 9 18.44 -9.42 -2.06
N ASN A 10 18.30 -9.85 -0.81
CA ASN A 10 17.41 -9.20 0.14
C ASN A 10 17.88 -9.44 1.57
N SER A 11 18.10 -8.37 2.32
CA SER A 11 18.36 -8.46 3.75
C SER A 11 17.05 -8.53 4.52
N TYR A 12 16.84 -9.63 5.23
CA TYR A 12 15.65 -9.81 6.07
C TYR A 12 15.73 -9.09 7.41
N GLU A 13 16.90 -8.64 7.81
CA GLU A 13 17.11 -7.87 9.04
C GLU A 13 16.61 -6.44 8.91
N ASN A 14 16.60 -5.90 7.68
CA ASN A 14 16.17 -4.54 7.44
C ASN A 14 14.65 -4.40 7.53
N ASN A 15 14.21 -3.33 8.18
CA ASN A 15 12.83 -2.89 8.12
C ASN A 15 12.50 -2.41 6.72
N SER A 16 11.28 -2.73 6.25
CA SER A 16 10.79 -2.24 4.97
C SER A 16 9.30 -1.89 5.09
N SER A 17 8.86 -0.88 4.34
CA SER A 17 7.46 -0.49 4.28
C SER A 17 6.54 -1.65 3.88
N SER A 18 7.01 -2.56 3.04
CA SER A 18 6.24 -3.73 2.61
C SER A 18 5.91 -4.69 3.76
N LYS A 19 6.73 -4.76 4.81
CA LYS A 19 6.48 -5.64 5.97
C LYS A 19 5.31 -5.16 6.84
N VAL A 20 5.01 -3.87 6.81
CA VAL A 20 3.96 -3.22 7.62
C VAL A 20 2.81 -2.66 6.79
N ALA A 21 2.90 -2.72 5.46
CA ALA A 21 1.90 -2.19 4.56
C ALA A 21 0.52 -2.80 4.81
N ALA A 22 -0.51 -1.96 4.90
CA ALA A 22 -1.90 -2.38 5.08
C ALA A 22 -2.46 -3.16 3.87
N GLY A 23 -1.84 -3.00 2.70
CA GLY A 23 -2.19 -3.70 1.47
C GLY A 23 -3.45 -3.18 0.77
N ILE A 24 -3.98 -2.04 1.18
CA ILE A 24 -5.16 -1.42 0.56
C ILE A 24 -4.79 -0.95 -0.85
N MET A 25 -5.57 -1.35 -1.84
CA MET A 25 -5.37 -1.03 -3.24
C MET A 25 -6.63 -0.44 -3.87
N HIS A 26 -6.49 0.74 -4.48
CA HIS A 26 -7.53 1.44 -5.23
C HIS A 26 -6.90 2.46 -6.19
N PRO A 27 -7.61 2.90 -7.26
CA PRO A 27 -7.02 3.76 -8.30
C PRO A 27 -6.98 5.26 -7.96
N LEU A 28 -7.49 5.69 -6.79
CA LEU A 28 -7.65 7.11 -6.46
C LEU A 28 -6.63 7.61 -5.42
N ALA A 29 -6.23 8.86 -5.53
CA ALA A 29 -5.62 9.62 -4.44
C ALA A 29 -6.74 10.19 -3.56
N LEU A 30 -7.16 9.46 -2.50
CA LEU A 30 -8.38 9.74 -1.72
C LEU A 30 -8.44 11.14 -1.11
N LYS A 31 -7.31 11.71 -0.69
CA LYS A 31 -7.25 13.07 -0.14
C LYS A 31 -7.77 14.12 -1.13
N ARG A 32 -7.52 13.91 -2.43
CA ARG A 32 -7.94 14.82 -3.51
C ARG A 32 -9.15 14.30 -4.29
N GLY A 33 -9.55 13.05 -4.05
CA GLY A 33 -10.56 12.36 -4.85
C GLY A 33 -10.23 12.29 -6.34
N THR A 34 -8.95 12.31 -6.72
CA THR A 34 -8.50 12.28 -8.11
C THR A 34 -7.93 10.92 -8.48
N ILE A 35 -8.03 10.54 -9.75
CA ILE A 35 -7.37 9.35 -10.27
C ILE A 35 -5.86 9.54 -10.17
N SER A 36 -5.17 8.57 -9.58
CA SER A 36 -3.71 8.57 -9.49
C SER A 36 -3.10 8.44 -10.90
N TRP A 37 -1.85 8.86 -11.06
CA TRP A 37 -1.15 8.68 -12.34
C TRP A 37 -1.22 7.22 -12.81
N ARG A 38 -1.79 7.00 -14.01
CA ARG A 38 -2.10 5.68 -14.58
C ARG A 38 -2.89 4.76 -13.62
N GLY A 39 -3.68 5.35 -12.70
CA GLY A 39 -4.30 4.63 -11.58
C GLY A 39 -5.23 3.49 -12.02
N LYS A 40 -6.04 3.68 -13.07
CA LYS A 40 -6.90 2.61 -13.61
C LYS A 40 -6.09 1.44 -14.18
N GLU A 41 -5.04 1.77 -14.95
CA GLU A 41 -4.18 0.76 -15.58
C GLU A 41 -3.44 -0.08 -14.53
N PHE A 42 -2.78 0.59 -13.58
CA PHE A 42 -2.04 -0.11 -12.53
C PHE A 42 -2.96 -0.91 -11.60
N TYR A 43 -4.15 -0.39 -11.31
CA TYR A 43 -5.12 -1.13 -10.53
C TYR A 43 -5.56 -2.42 -11.25
N ASN A 44 -5.92 -2.34 -12.54
CA ASN A 44 -6.35 -3.49 -13.31
C ASN A 44 -5.22 -4.53 -13.44
N PHE A 45 -4.00 -4.09 -13.79
CA PHE A 45 -2.84 -4.97 -13.84
C PHE A 45 -2.58 -5.68 -12.50
N SER A 46 -2.62 -4.93 -11.39
CA SER A 46 -2.38 -5.50 -10.07
C SER A 46 -3.49 -6.47 -9.66
N LYS A 47 -4.75 -6.15 -9.97
CA LYS A 47 -5.88 -7.03 -9.73
C LYS A 47 -5.68 -8.36 -10.45
N ASP A 48 -5.41 -8.32 -11.75
CA ASP A 48 -5.24 -9.53 -12.55
C ASP A 48 -4.02 -10.35 -12.06
N PHE A 49 -2.94 -9.67 -11.71
CA PHE A 49 -1.73 -10.32 -11.18
C PHE A 49 -1.99 -11.04 -9.86
N TYR A 50 -2.59 -10.37 -8.87
CA TYR A 50 -2.81 -10.98 -7.55
C TYR A 50 -3.92 -12.01 -7.57
N THR A 51 -4.97 -11.86 -8.39
CA THR A 51 -5.98 -12.89 -8.61
C THR A 51 -5.36 -14.16 -9.19
N SER A 52 -4.58 -14.02 -10.27
CA SER A 52 -3.87 -15.16 -10.87
C SER A 52 -2.84 -15.79 -9.93
N PHE A 53 -2.22 -14.97 -9.06
CA PHE A 53 -1.30 -15.48 -8.06
C PHE A 53 -2.01 -16.36 -7.04
N ASP A 54 -3.18 -15.93 -6.54
CA ASP A 54 -3.98 -16.70 -5.59
C ASP A 54 -4.48 -18.00 -6.22
N GLU A 55 -4.99 -17.96 -7.44
CA GLU A 55 -5.40 -19.16 -8.19
C GLU A 55 -4.26 -20.17 -8.35
N LEU A 56 -3.06 -19.72 -8.75
CA LEU A 56 -1.89 -20.56 -8.96
C LEU A 56 -1.30 -21.16 -7.67
N ASN A 57 -1.58 -20.56 -6.52
CA ASN A 57 -1.01 -20.99 -5.24
C ASN A 57 -2.07 -21.49 -4.26
N GLU A 58 -3.34 -21.58 -4.69
CA GLU A 58 -4.48 -22.00 -3.88
C GLU A 58 -4.60 -21.18 -2.58
N THR A 59 -4.43 -19.85 -2.72
CA THR A 59 -4.48 -18.90 -1.61
C THR A 59 -5.62 -17.92 -1.78
N ASN A 60 -5.92 -17.15 -0.73
CA ASN A 60 -6.90 -16.07 -0.73
C ASN A 60 -6.29 -14.85 -0.02
N TYR A 61 -5.17 -14.35 -0.56
CA TYR A 61 -4.48 -13.19 -0.01
C TYR A 61 -4.99 -11.87 -0.56
N PHE A 62 -5.65 -11.92 -1.72
CA PHE A 62 -6.16 -10.76 -2.42
C PHE A 62 -7.69 -10.75 -2.44
N GLU A 63 -8.28 -9.88 -1.63
CA GLU A 63 -9.72 -9.85 -1.41
C GLU A 63 -10.34 -8.51 -1.83
N ASN A 64 -11.59 -8.58 -2.30
CA ASN A 64 -12.39 -7.38 -2.50
C ASN A 64 -12.84 -6.83 -1.14
N HIS A 65 -12.54 -5.56 -0.87
CA HIS A 65 -12.99 -4.88 0.33
C HIS A 65 -13.78 -3.63 -0.02
N LYS A 66 -14.98 -3.49 0.56
CA LYS A 66 -15.74 -2.25 0.47
C LYS A 66 -14.98 -1.13 1.18
N LEU A 67 -14.71 -0.03 0.47
CA LEU A 67 -14.10 1.16 1.02
C LEU A 67 -15.05 2.35 0.91
N LYS A 68 -15.30 3.00 2.05
CA LYS A 68 -16.08 4.22 2.12
C LYS A 68 -15.21 5.40 2.54
N ARG A 69 -15.31 6.48 1.77
CA ARG A 69 -14.76 7.78 2.11
C ARG A 69 -15.78 8.55 2.95
N ILE A 70 -15.42 8.90 4.18
CA ILE A 70 -16.23 9.78 5.04
C ILE A 70 -15.80 11.22 4.73
N PHE A 71 -16.74 12.05 4.34
CA PHE A 71 -16.43 13.43 3.97
C PHE A 71 -16.20 14.30 5.20
N SER A 72 -15.24 15.21 5.08
CA SER A 72 -14.84 16.13 6.14
C SER A 72 -15.54 17.50 6.06
N SER A 73 -16.19 17.79 4.93
CA SER A 73 -16.90 19.05 4.67
C SER A 73 -17.95 18.89 3.56
N PHE A 74 -18.85 19.88 3.45
CA PHE A 74 -19.76 19.98 2.29
C PHE A 74 -19.02 20.22 0.98
N GLU A 75 -17.89 20.89 1.01
CA GLU A 75 -17.05 21.09 -0.18
C GLU A 75 -16.54 19.73 -0.71
N GLU A 76 -16.03 18.87 0.17
CA GLU A 76 -15.59 17.53 -0.22
C GLU A 76 -16.74 16.68 -0.76
N GLN A 77 -17.92 16.76 -0.12
CA GLN A 77 -19.13 16.09 -0.58
C GLN A 77 -19.51 16.55 -1.99
N ASN A 78 -19.60 17.87 -2.22
CA ASN A 78 -19.98 18.46 -3.51
C ASN A 78 -18.98 18.10 -4.61
N ASN A 79 -17.68 18.15 -4.30
CA ASN A 79 -16.62 17.74 -5.21
C ASN A 79 -16.72 16.25 -5.58
N TRP A 80 -17.10 15.41 -4.61
CA TRP A 80 -17.32 13.99 -4.88
C TRP A 80 -18.54 13.76 -5.77
N ILE A 81 -19.66 14.40 -5.47
CA ILE A 81 -20.88 14.32 -6.27
C ILE A 81 -20.62 14.77 -7.70
N GLY A 82 -19.95 15.92 -7.89
CA GLY A 82 -19.58 16.40 -9.22
C GLY A 82 -18.78 15.39 -10.03
N LYS A 83 -17.86 14.68 -9.37
CA LYS A 83 -17.07 13.62 -10.03
C LYS A 83 -17.90 12.38 -10.39
N THR A 84 -18.98 12.08 -9.68
CA THR A 84 -19.84 10.95 -10.08
C THR A 84 -20.56 11.16 -11.41
N ALA A 85 -20.67 12.40 -11.87
CA ALA A 85 -21.22 12.76 -13.18
C ALA A 85 -20.16 12.68 -14.32
N ASP A 86 -18.89 12.56 -13.99
CA ASP A 86 -17.79 12.43 -14.95
C ASP A 86 -17.60 10.95 -15.34
N SER A 87 -17.68 10.66 -16.63
CA SER A 87 -17.51 9.30 -17.18
C SER A 87 -16.18 8.63 -16.81
N ASN A 88 -15.14 9.44 -16.53
CA ASN A 88 -13.85 8.90 -16.04
C ASN A 88 -13.96 8.30 -14.66
N TYR A 89 -14.97 8.65 -13.86
CA TYR A 89 -15.17 8.18 -12.50
C TYR A 89 -16.34 7.21 -12.32
N GLU A 90 -17.17 7.03 -13.35
CA GLU A 90 -18.39 6.22 -13.29
C GLU A 90 -18.14 4.82 -12.74
N ASP A 91 -17.06 4.17 -13.15
CA ASP A 91 -16.68 2.82 -12.74
C ASP A 91 -15.87 2.77 -11.43
N LEU A 92 -15.52 3.92 -10.86
CA LEU A 92 -14.61 4.03 -9.70
C LEU A 92 -15.32 4.41 -8.42
N ILE A 93 -16.27 5.33 -8.48
CA ILE A 93 -16.93 5.89 -7.30
C ILE A 93 -18.45 5.92 -7.45
N ALA A 94 -19.11 6.01 -6.30
CA ALA A 94 -20.51 6.35 -6.19
C ALA A 94 -20.72 7.25 -4.98
N PHE A 95 -21.71 8.15 -5.07
CA PHE A 95 -22.25 8.84 -3.91
C PHE A 95 -23.19 7.88 -3.17
N ASN A 96 -22.99 7.71 -1.88
CA ASN A 96 -23.82 6.87 -1.05
C ASN A 96 -23.99 7.57 0.31
N ASN A 97 -25.14 8.19 0.51
CA ASN A 97 -25.43 8.91 1.75
C ASN A 97 -26.13 8.03 2.82
N LEU A 98 -26.11 6.70 2.67
CA LEU A 98 -26.67 5.83 3.67
C LEU A 98 -25.81 5.87 4.95
N PRO A 99 -26.44 6.05 6.11
CA PRO A 99 -25.74 6.06 7.39
C PRO A 99 -24.92 4.78 7.58
N ILE A 100 -23.79 4.92 8.24
CA ILE A 100 -22.97 3.79 8.66
C ILE A 100 -23.19 3.63 10.16
N LYS A 101 -23.68 2.45 10.58
CA LYS A 101 -23.99 2.19 11.99
C LYS A 101 -22.79 2.51 12.89
N LYS A 102 -23.02 3.30 13.94
CA LYS A 102 -22.03 3.77 14.92
C LYS A 102 -20.92 4.66 14.35
N ILE A 103 -21.08 5.23 13.13
CA ILE A 103 -20.11 6.12 12.54
C ILE A 103 -20.78 7.46 12.24
N LYS A 104 -20.17 8.55 12.70
CA LYS A 104 -20.59 9.91 12.40
C LYS A 104 -20.23 10.27 10.97
N THR A 105 -21.21 10.62 10.18
CA THR A 105 -21.04 11.05 8.76
C THR A 105 -21.78 12.35 8.50
N PRO A 106 -21.39 13.46 9.17
CA PRO A 106 -22.17 14.72 9.12
C PRO A 106 -22.29 15.29 7.70
N TYR A 107 -21.33 15.01 6.85
CA TYR A 107 -21.31 15.44 5.45
C TYR A 107 -21.50 14.25 4.49
N GLY A 108 -22.01 13.10 4.97
CA GLY A 108 -22.22 11.93 4.16
C GLY A 108 -20.95 11.12 3.87
N ASN A 109 -21.07 10.21 2.91
CA ASN A 109 -19.98 9.34 2.52
C ASN A 109 -20.03 8.95 1.04
N GLY A 110 -18.89 8.60 0.49
CA GLY A 110 -18.73 8.07 -0.85
C GLY A 110 -18.27 6.60 -0.83
N LEU A 111 -18.69 5.83 -1.82
CA LEU A 111 -18.27 4.44 -2.02
C LEU A 111 -17.22 4.39 -3.12
N LEU A 112 -16.11 3.68 -2.87
CA LEU A 112 -15.20 3.25 -3.93
C LEU A 112 -15.69 1.89 -4.45
N LYS A 113 -16.00 1.84 -5.75
CA LYS A 113 -16.46 0.62 -6.44
C LYS A 113 -15.30 -0.36 -6.68
N LYS A 114 -14.08 0.16 -6.80
CA LYS A 114 -12.86 -0.60 -7.05
C LYS A 114 -11.90 -0.45 -5.88
N SER A 115 -11.96 -1.37 -4.93
CA SER A 115 -11.00 -1.46 -3.84
C SER A 115 -10.78 -2.90 -3.40
N HIS A 116 -9.52 -3.25 -3.18
CA HIS A 116 -9.08 -4.57 -2.74
C HIS A 116 -8.08 -4.42 -1.60
N ARG A 117 -7.85 -5.51 -0.91
CA ARG A 117 -6.77 -5.66 0.05
C ARG A 117 -5.92 -6.86 -0.31
N LEU A 118 -4.61 -6.68 -0.30
CA LEU A 118 -3.64 -7.77 -0.31
C LEU A 118 -3.19 -8.04 1.14
N ASN A 119 -3.24 -9.26 1.60
CA ASN A 119 -2.55 -9.69 2.80
C ASN A 119 -1.04 -9.77 2.51
N VAL A 120 -0.38 -8.61 2.60
CA VAL A 120 1.02 -8.44 2.17
C VAL A 120 1.96 -9.36 2.97
N LYS A 121 1.70 -9.54 4.26
CA LYS A 121 2.52 -10.38 5.14
C LYS A 121 2.57 -11.83 4.65
N ASP A 122 1.42 -12.42 4.42
CA ASP A 122 1.32 -13.82 4.01
C ASP A 122 1.77 -14.02 2.56
N PHE A 123 1.43 -13.05 1.67
CA PHE A 123 1.96 -13.01 0.31
C PHE A 123 3.50 -13.01 0.29
N LEU A 124 4.14 -12.12 1.03
CA LEU A 124 5.61 -12.06 1.10
C LEU A 124 6.22 -13.32 1.71
N GLN A 125 5.57 -13.91 2.71
CA GLN A 125 6.05 -15.15 3.33
C GLN A 125 5.98 -16.32 2.34
N LEU A 126 4.91 -16.43 1.57
CA LEU A 126 4.78 -17.47 0.54
C LEU A 126 5.83 -17.28 -0.56
N VAL A 127 6.02 -16.05 -1.07
CA VAL A 127 7.05 -15.74 -2.07
C VAL A 127 8.44 -16.09 -1.55
N LYS A 128 8.76 -15.73 -0.29
CA LYS A 128 10.02 -16.08 0.36
C LYS A 128 10.24 -17.60 0.39
N ASN A 129 9.23 -18.36 0.79
CA ASN A 129 9.32 -19.82 0.86
C ASN A 129 9.50 -20.44 -0.53
N LYS A 130 8.72 -19.98 -1.50
CA LYS A 130 8.72 -20.47 -2.89
C LYS A 130 10.07 -20.29 -3.58
N TYR A 131 10.73 -19.15 -3.33
CA TYR A 131 11.99 -18.80 -3.97
C TYR A 131 13.20 -18.89 -3.04
N ARG A 132 13.09 -19.61 -1.91
CA ARG A 132 14.16 -19.72 -0.89
C ARG A 132 15.53 -20.05 -1.46
N LYS A 133 15.60 -20.94 -2.45
CA LYS A 133 16.86 -21.34 -3.10
C LYS A 133 17.45 -20.25 -4.02
N ASN A 134 16.68 -19.25 -4.37
CA ASN A 134 17.09 -18.13 -5.23
C ASN A 134 17.48 -16.89 -4.42
N ILE A 135 17.17 -16.88 -3.11
CA ILE A 135 17.40 -15.72 -2.24
C ILE A 135 18.79 -15.79 -1.64
N ILE A 136 19.51 -14.69 -1.71
CA ILE A 136 20.76 -14.44 -1.01
C ILE A 136 20.43 -13.43 0.10
N ASN A 137 20.59 -13.84 1.37
CA ASN A 137 20.29 -12.99 2.52
C ASN A 137 21.48 -12.06 2.83
N GLU A 138 21.54 -10.96 2.12
CA GLU A 138 22.56 -9.92 2.29
C GLU A 138 22.04 -8.55 1.88
N ASN A 139 22.75 -7.51 2.31
CA ASN A 139 22.53 -6.15 1.79
C ASN A 139 23.18 -6.03 0.41
N PHE A 140 22.39 -5.58 -0.57
CA PHE A 140 22.95 -5.23 -1.87
C PHE A 140 23.92 -4.05 -1.72
N LYS A 141 25.12 -4.21 -2.31
CA LYS A 141 26.19 -3.21 -2.33
C LYS A 141 26.44 -2.77 -3.76
N SER A 142 26.13 -1.50 -4.07
CA SER A 142 26.27 -0.95 -5.41
C SER A 142 27.71 -0.98 -5.93
N GLU A 143 28.69 -0.83 -5.05
CA GLU A 143 30.13 -0.90 -5.38
C GLU A 143 30.55 -2.29 -5.90
N ASN A 144 29.80 -3.34 -5.59
CA ASN A 144 30.04 -4.70 -6.09
C ASN A 144 29.39 -4.98 -7.46
N LEU A 145 28.54 -4.04 -7.94
CA LEU A 145 27.90 -4.17 -9.25
C LEU A 145 28.81 -3.56 -10.34
N LYS A 146 29.42 -4.42 -11.14
CA LYS A 146 30.22 -4.00 -12.30
C LYS A 146 29.36 -4.06 -13.56
N ILE A 147 29.35 -2.97 -14.33
CA ILE A 147 28.60 -2.86 -15.59
C ILE A 147 29.63 -2.82 -16.76
N LYS A 148 29.51 -3.80 -17.66
CA LYS A 148 30.35 -3.87 -18.85
C LYS A 148 29.47 -4.04 -20.11
N GLY A 149 29.23 -2.98 -20.82
CA GLY A 149 28.27 -2.93 -21.92
C GLY A 149 26.86 -3.22 -21.43
N LYS A 150 26.24 -4.29 -21.91
CA LYS A 150 24.90 -4.75 -21.52
C LYS A 150 24.92 -5.88 -20.48
N ILE A 151 26.08 -6.19 -19.91
CA ILE A 151 26.24 -7.28 -18.93
C ILE A 151 26.48 -6.66 -17.55
N PHE A 152 25.74 -7.15 -16.58
CA PHE A 152 25.88 -6.81 -15.17
C PHE A 152 26.59 -7.94 -14.45
N ASN A 153 27.69 -7.67 -13.75
CA ASN A 153 28.36 -8.65 -12.93
C ASN A 153 28.23 -8.26 -11.45
N TYR A 154 27.70 -9.17 -10.66
CA TYR A 154 27.62 -8.98 -9.21
C TYR A 154 28.21 -10.22 -8.53
N GLN A 155 29.23 -10.01 -7.70
CA GLN A 155 29.95 -11.07 -6.98
C GLN A 155 30.40 -12.24 -7.90
N GLY A 156 30.94 -11.92 -9.07
CA GLY A 156 31.47 -12.90 -10.04
C GLY A 156 30.41 -13.56 -10.92
N ILE A 157 29.12 -13.30 -10.68
CA ILE A 157 28.04 -13.86 -11.51
C ILE A 157 27.55 -12.79 -12.50
N SER A 158 27.43 -13.18 -13.77
CA SER A 158 26.96 -12.30 -14.83
C SER A 158 25.45 -12.42 -15.04
N TYR A 159 24.78 -11.29 -15.19
CA TYR A 159 23.34 -11.13 -15.41
C TYR A 159 23.07 -10.27 -16.64
N GLN A 160 21.98 -10.55 -17.35
CA GLN A 160 21.50 -9.73 -18.46
C GLN A 160 20.69 -8.53 -17.98
N ASN A 161 20.01 -8.66 -16.84
CA ASN A 161 19.17 -7.62 -16.27
C ASN A 161 19.34 -7.57 -14.75
N VAL A 162 19.27 -6.37 -14.21
CA VAL A 162 19.20 -6.11 -12.76
C VAL A 162 17.98 -5.23 -12.51
N VAL A 163 17.15 -5.62 -11.53
CA VAL A 163 15.99 -4.84 -11.08
C VAL A 163 16.25 -4.41 -9.65
N LEU A 164 16.35 -3.10 -9.43
CA LEU A 164 16.63 -2.53 -8.12
C LEU A 164 15.35 -2.06 -7.46
N CYS A 165 14.85 -2.84 -6.47
CA CYS A 165 13.63 -2.58 -5.71
C CYS A 165 13.96 -2.09 -4.29
N GLN A 166 14.84 -1.10 -4.17
CA GLN A 166 15.41 -0.66 -2.89
C GLN A 166 14.54 0.32 -2.10
N GLY A 167 13.42 0.79 -2.68
CA GLY A 167 12.58 1.81 -2.05
C GLY A 167 13.39 3.06 -1.71
N VAL A 168 13.31 3.53 -0.45
CA VAL A 168 14.06 4.72 0.00
C VAL A 168 15.58 4.51 -0.03
N GLY A 169 16.06 3.27 -0.03
CA GLY A 169 17.48 2.95 -0.15
C GLY A 169 18.08 3.36 -1.50
N ALA A 170 17.25 3.64 -2.51
CA ALA A 170 17.73 4.17 -3.78
C ALA A 170 18.43 5.54 -3.65
N ASN A 171 18.11 6.33 -2.62
CA ASN A 171 18.75 7.62 -2.37
C ASN A 171 20.24 7.50 -2.01
N THR A 172 20.67 6.37 -1.48
CA THR A 172 22.06 6.11 -1.11
C THR A 172 22.79 5.28 -2.16
N ASN A 173 22.10 4.87 -3.22
CA ASN A 173 22.67 4.13 -4.33
C ASN A 173 23.18 5.11 -5.39
N GLU A 174 24.46 5.06 -5.68
CA GLU A 174 25.11 5.96 -6.66
C GLU A 174 24.44 5.95 -8.04
N LEU A 175 23.86 4.82 -8.45
CA LEU A 175 23.13 4.69 -9.71
C LEU A 175 21.84 5.51 -9.77
N PHE A 176 21.23 5.83 -8.61
CA PHE A 176 19.91 6.46 -8.54
C PHE A 176 19.83 7.64 -7.55
N SER A 177 20.93 8.04 -6.93
CA SER A 177 20.99 9.17 -5.99
C SER A 177 20.51 10.50 -6.57
N TYR A 178 20.52 10.63 -7.91
CA TYR A 178 20.00 11.79 -8.61
C TYR A 178 18.47 11.87 -8.66
N LEU A 179 17.77 10.77 -8.34
CA LEU A 179 16.30 10.76 -8.33
C LEU A 179 15.76 11.51 -7.10
N PRO A 180 14.77 12.38 -7.27
CA PRO A 180 14.18 13.16 -6.17
C PRO A 180 13.23 12.29 -5.32
N ILE A 181 13.72 11.21 -4.73
CA ILE A 181 12.94 10.35 -3.84
C ILE A 181 12.95 10.95 -2.46
N ILE A 182 11.80 11.42 -1.99
CA ILE A 182 11.63 12.00 -0.66
C ILE A 182 11.09 10.91 0.28
N PRO A 183 11.88 10.46 1.28
CA PRO A 183 11.41 9.54 2.29
C PRO A 183 10.23 10.12 3.08
N ASN A 184 9.25 9.28 3.38
CA ASN A 184 8.13 9.64 4.23
C ASN A 184 7.85 8.49 5.19
N LYS A 185 7.97 8.76 6.50
CA LYS A 185 7.63 7.80 7.54
C LYS A 185 6.12 7.79 7.74
N GLY A 186 5.53 6.59 7.69
CA GLY A 186 4.14 6.36 8.07
C GLY A 186 4.08 5.32 9.18
N GLU A 187 3.34 5.63 10.25
CA GLU A 187 3.10 4.70 11.33
C GLU A 187 1.66 4.18 11.27
N LEU A 188 1.51 2.92 11.68
CA LEU A 188 0.23 2.25 11.80
C LEU A 188 -0.04 1.90 13.26
N LEU A 189 -1.32 1.83 13.63
CA LEU A 189 -1.76 1.46 14.96
C LEU A 189 -2.77 0.32 14.87
N GLU A 190 -2.55 -0.76 15.59
CA GLU A 190 -3.55 -1.82 15.76
C GLU A 190 -4.42 -1.54 16.98
N ILE A 191 -5.72 -1.61 16.79
CA ILE A 191 -6.72 -1.43 17.85
C ILE A 191 -7.76 -2.54 17.84
N LYS A 192 -8.40 -2.77 19.00
CA LYS A 192 -9.61 -3.60 19.11
C LYS A 192 -10.82 -2.69 19.28
N SER A 193 -11.88 -2.90 18.49
CA SER A 193 -13.09 -2.10 18.56
C SER A 193 -14.34 -2.91 18.19
N GLU A 194 -15.42 -2.73 18.93
CA GLU A 194 -16.73 -3.28 18.60
C GLU A 194 -17.64 -2.25 17.89
N ASN A 195 -17.16 -1.03 17.75
CA ASN A 195 -17.90 0.07 17.14
C ASN A 195 -17.56 0.31 15.67
N LEU A 196 -16.37 -0.11 15.23
CA LEU A 196 -15.96 0.03 13.83
C LEU A 196 -16.61 -1.06 12.96
N PRO A 197 -17.13 -0.70 11.79
CA PRO A 197 -17.74 -1.66 10.87
C PRO A 197 -16.69 -2.50 10.14
N LYS A 198 -17.10 -3.70 9.69
CA LYS A 198 -16.24 -4.63 8.92
C LYS A 198 -16.07 -4.21 7.45
N LEU A 199 -15.70 -2.94 7.25
CA LEU A 199 -15.37 -2.37 5.95
C LEU A 199 -14.25 -1.35 6.12
N ILE A 200 -13.56 -1.01 5.04
CA ILE A 200 -12.52 0.02 5.12
C ILE A 200 -13.20 1.38 5.18
N LEU A 201 -12.91 2.15 6.24
CA LEU A 201 -13.27 3.56 6.31
C LEU A 201 -12.03 4.41 5.99
N ASN A 202 -12.25 5.55 5.34
CA ASN A 202 -11.22 6.56 5.14
C ASN A 202 -11.77 7.94 5.50
N SER A 203 -11.19 8.56 6.54
CA SER A 203 -11.53 9.90 7.05
C SER A 203 -10.26 10.64 7.47
N GLY A 204 -9.37 10.92 6.51
CA GLY A 204 -8.04 11.45 6.82
C GLY A 204 -7.06 10.40 7.36
N VAL A 205 -7.57 9.35 7.97
CA VAL A 205 -6.90 8.06 8.24
C VAL A 205 -7.77 6.94 7.70
N PHE A 206 -7.19 5.79 7.42
CA PHE A 206 -7.98 4.60 7.14
C PHE A 206 -8.17 3.76 8.41
N SER A 207 -9.28 3.04 8.45
CA SER A 207 -9.53 1.94 9.39
C SER A 207 -9.77 0.68 8.58
N LEU A 208 -8.86 -0.27 8.69
CA LEU A 208 -8.89 -1.54 7.96
C LEU A 208 -9.22 -2.68 8.93
N PRO A 209 -10.33 -3.42 8.76
CA PRO A 209 -10.60 -4.61 9.55
C PRO A 209 -9.61 -5.73 9.22
N THR A 210 -9.03 -6.34 10.25
CA THR A 210 -8.07 -7.45 10.14
C THR A 210 -8.56 -8.76 10.76
N GLY A 211 -9.82 -8.79 11.22
CA GLY A 211 -10.46 -9.95 11.84
C GLY A 211 -10.60 -9.81 13.35
N ASN A 212 -11.52 -10.58 13.97
CA ASN A 212 -11.70 -10.64 15.44
C ASN A 212 -11.86 -9.27 16.13
N ASN A 213 -12.57 -8.34 15.51
CA ASN A 213 -12.71 -6.94 15.96
C ASN A 213 -11.38 -6.18 16.08
N LEU A 214 -10.33 -6.67 15.43
CA LEU A 214 -9.06 -5.95 15.26
C LEU A 214 -9.10 -5.09 14.00
N PHE A 215 -8.49 -3.92 14.10
CA PHE A 215 -8.40 -2.95 13.03
C PHE A 215 -7.01 -2.34 12.99
N THR A 216 -6.50 -2.17 11.78
CA THR A 216 -5.30 -1.36 11.54
C THR A 216 -5.73 0.05 11.15
N LEU A 217 -5.28 1.03 11.91
CA LEU A 217 -5.43 2.46 11.61
C LEU A 217 -4.17 2.98 10.93
N GLY A 218 -4.31 3.88 9.98
CA GLY A 218 -3.16 4.47 9.30
C GLY A 218 -3.53 5.52 8.25
N ALA A 219 -2.52 6.15 7.73
CA ALA A 219 -1.17 6.24 8.25
C ALA A 219 -0.87 7.67 8.66
N THR A 220 0.08 7.84 9.58
CA THR A 220 0.69 9.16 9.78
C THR A 220 1.62 9.50 8.62
N TYR A 221 2.04 10.75 8.53
CA TYR A 221 2.97 11.24 7.51
C TYR A 221 4.01 12.15 8.17
N ASN A 222 5.27 11.70 8.21
CA ASN A 222 6.36 12.49 8.75
C ASN A 222 7.56 12.44 7.81
N HIS A 223 7.87 13.57 7.17
CA HIS A 223 9.00 13.70 6.25
C HIS A 223 10.33 13.98 6.97
N LEU A 224 10.28 14.38 8.24
CA LEU A 224 11.46 14.76 9.03
C LEU A 224 12.05 13.55 9.77
N ASP A 225 11.20 12.68 10.30
CA ASP A 225 11.64 11.48 11.00
C ASP A 225 11.97 10.36 9.99
N ARG A 226 13.22 9.93 9.98
CA ARG A 226 13.75 8.85 9.15
C ARG A 226 14.02 7.57 9.94
N THR A 227 13.60 7.53 11.21
CA THR A 227 13.78 6.37 12.07
C THR A 227 12.66 5.35 11.85
N TYR A 228 12.87 4.13 12.36
CA TYR A 228 11.84 3.09 12.40
C TYR A 228 11.16 2.96 13.78
N LYS A 229 11.40 3.93 14.68
CA LYS A 229 10.84 3.91 16.03
C LYS A 229 9.39 4.39 16.01
N ASN A 230 8.52 3.66 16.71
CA ASN A 230 7.15 4.11 16.94
C ASN A 230 7.12 5.29 17.91
N THR A 231 6.18 6.22 17.69
CA THR A 231 6.07 7.45 18.47
C THR A 231 4.70 7.54 19.17
N LEU A 232 4.67 8.20 20.33
CA LEU A 232 3.40 8.47 21.04
C LEU A 232 2.55 9.47 20.25
N GLU A 233 3.18 10.45 19.64
CA GLU A 233 2.54 11.47 18.82
C GLU A 233 1.77 10.84 17.65
N ALA A 234 2.34 9.83 16.97
CA ALA A 234 1.67 9.10 15.91
C ALA A 234 0.45 8.34 16.43
N LYS A 235 0.56 7.69 17.60
CA LYS A 235 -0.57 7.04 18.26
C LYS A 235 -1.68 8.02 18.57
N GLU A 236 -1.37 9.16 19.18
CA GLU A 236 -2.34 10.19 19.55
C GLU A 236 -3.01 10.80 18.31
N GLU A 237 -2.23 11.06 17.25
CA GLU A 237 -2.75 11.54 15.98
C GLU A 237 -3.79 10.58 15.39
N LEU A 238 -3.46 9.29 15.31
CA LEU A 238 -4.34 8.27 14.74
C LEU A 238 -5.61 8.08 15.57
N MET A 239 -5.48 8.05 16.91
CA MET A 239 -6.62 7.93 17.84
C MET A 239 -7.53 9.17 17.77
N THR A 240 -6.96 10.36 17.72
CA THR A 240 -7.72 11.61 17.59
C THR A 240 -8.50 11.65 16.27
N LYS A 241 -7.87 11.25 15.17
CA LYS A 241 -8.53 11.27 13.86
C LYS A 241 -9.67 10.26 13.75
N ILE A 242 -9.49 9.03 14.26
CA ILE A 242 -10.56 8.03 14.23
C ILE A 242 -11.69 8.39 15.19
N GLY A 243 -11.39 8.96 16.36
CA GLY A 243 -12.37 9.40 17.36
C GLY A 243 -13.32 10.50 16.86
N LYS A 244 -12.98 11.22 15.80
CA LYS A 244 -13.88 12.21 15.18
C LYS A 244 -15.09 11.57 14.51
N ILE A 245 -14.99 10.32 14.10
CA ILE A 245 -16.04 9.63 13.33
C ILE A 245 -16.70 8.46 14.09
N VAL A 246 -16.16 8.06 15.24
CA VAL A 246 -16.73 7.00 16.12
C VAL A 246 -17.62 7.60 17.20
#